data_e226afa079978a454f2ac8685d1b2c74
#
_entry.id   e226afa079978a454f2ac8685d1b2c74
#
_cell.length_a   1.000
_cell.length_b   1.000
_cell.length_c   1.000
_cell.angle_alpha   90.00
_cell.angle_beta   90.00
_cell.angle_gamma   90.00
#
_symmetry.space_group_name_H-M   'P 1'
#
loop_
_entity.id
_entity.type
_entity.pdbx_description
1 polymer ?
#
loop_
_entity_poly.entity_id
_entity_poly.type
_entity_poly.pdbx_seq_one_letter_code
_entity_poly.pdbx_strand_id
1 'polypeptide(L)'
;MAVTPSPGAKGLRRSLHFVPGGNARMFEKALSLNADSLILDLEDSVTPENKADARQAVCDWISQADFGAQECLVRINPQDSPWGREDLEAVVAATPDGLMLPKVLNRANVDAVDQLVTALEKKHGVTSGAISLLLIGTEAPEAVFALPTMGGNTRVDGLTWGAEDLAGALGSKSKRNAEGEYLDVFRYVRSTCLLAAVASNVQPIDSVYVEISDSQGLEKECMEAAAMGFRGKLTIHPGQVDIVNRAFTPSHAEIAEAKELLAAFADNKSSGKMAFAYKGQMVDVPHLKRAQQILAIAAHISGQSS
;
A
#
# COMPACT_ATOMS: atom_id res chain seq x y z
N MET A 1 -2.68 3.47 18.75
CA MET A 1 -2.85 4.75 18.04
C MET A 1 -3.62 4.44 16.79
N ALA A 2 -4.63 5.21 16.41
CA ALA A 2 -5.24 5.08 15.10
C ALA A 2 -4.19 5.47 14.05
N VAL A 3 -4.08 4.72 12.95
CA VAL A 3 -3.25 5.12 11.80
C VAL A 3 -3.90 6.38 11.24
N THR A 4 -3.32 7.54 11.52
CA THR A 4 -3.76 8.79 10.89
C THR A 4 -3.11 8.81 9.51
N PRO A 5 -3.87 8.94 8.42
CA PRO A 5 -3.30 9.08 7.08
C PRO A 5 -2.33 10.26 7.04
N SER A 6 -1.21 10.13 6.34
CA SER A 6 -0.34 11.26 6.01
C SER A 6 -1.09 12.28 5.16
N PRO A 7 -0.73 13.58 5.23
CA PRO A 7 -1.27 14.57 4.29
C PRO A 7 -1.02 14.12 2.85
N GLY A 8 -2.05 13.94 2.07
CA GLY A 8 -1.99 13.45 0.69
C GLY A 8 -2.67 12.10 0.45
N ALA A 9 -2.74 11.22 1.45
CA ALA A 9 -3.47 9.97 1.31
C ALA A 9 -4.98 10.22 1.27
N LYS A 10 -5.67 9.79 0.24
CA LYS A 10 -7.15 9.82 0.15
C LYS A 10 -7.82 8.80 1.07
N GLY A 11 -7.05 8.06 1.86
CA GLY A 11 -7.55 7.15 2.87
C GLY A 11 -6.97 5.74 2.83
N LEU A 12 -7.77 4.76 3.26
CA LEU A 12 -7.38 3.36 3.29
C LEU A 12 -7.31 2.79 1.86
N ARG A 13 -6.18 2.15 1.54
CA ARG A 13 -5.94 1.48 0.26
C ARG A 13 -6.15 -0.02 0.46
N ARG A 14 -7.28 -0.59 -0.02
CA ARG A 14 -7.48 -2.04 -0.07
C ARG A 14 -6.82 -2.62 -1.30
N SER A 15 -7.13 -2.06 -2.48
CA SER A 15 -6.53 -2.47 -3.75
C SER A 15 -5.78 -1.31 -4.40
N LEU A 16 -4.52 -1.56 -4.76
CA LEU A 16 -3.67 -0.64 -5.50
C LEU A 16 -3.38 -1.28 -6.85
N HIS A 17 -3.97 -0.75 -7.92
CA HIS A 17 -3.94 -1.38 -9.24
C HIS A 17 -2.89 -0.75 -10.15
N PHE A 18 -1.95 -1.59 -10.63
CA PHE A 18 -0.94 -1.16 -11.59
C PHE A 18 -1.53 -0.92 -12.98
N VAL A 19 -1.18 0.21 -13.57
CA VAL A 19 -1.53 0.62 -14.92
C VAL A 19 -0.25 0.97 -15.68
N PRO A 20 0.13 0.22 -16.73
CA PRO A 20 1.34 0.53 -17.51
C PRO A 20 1.27 1.94 -18.10
N GLY A 21 2.32 2.73 -17.87
CA GLY A 21 2.49 4.04 -18.48
C GLY A 21 2.51 3.96 -20.01
N GLY A 22 1.82 4.88 -20.68
CA GLY A 22 1.71 4.90 -22.14
C GLY A 22 0.64 3.96 -22.72
N ASN A 23 -0.10 3.18 -21.91
CA ASN A 23 -1.20 2.35 -22.38
C ASN A 23 -2.57 3.00 -22.08
N ALA A 24 -2.99 3.92 -22.94
CA ALA A 24 -4.25 4.68 -22.76
C ALA A 24 -5.48 3.78 -22.58
N ARG A 25 -5.58 2.66 -23.32
CA ARG A 25 -6.72 1.75 -23.21
C ARG A 25 -6.80 1.09 -21.83
N MET A 26 -5.65 0.70 -21.24
CA MET A 26 -5.62 0.12 -19.89
C MET A 26 -5.92 1.20 -18.85
N PHE A 27 -5.46 2.41 -19.05
CA PHE A 27 -5.76 3.54 -18.17
C PHE A 27 -7.26 3.88 -18.16
N GLU A 28 -7.89 4.06 -19.33
CA GLU A 28 -9.34 4.30 -19.43
C GLU A 28 -10.16 3.21 -18.73
N LYS A 29 -9.76 1.95 -18.92
CA LYS A 29 -10.40 0.83 -18.23
C LYS A 29 -10.21 0.89 -16.72
N ALA A 30 -9.01 1.27 -16.25
CA ALA A 30 -8.69 1.35 -14.83
C ALA A 30 -9.51 2.41 -14.08
N LEU A 31 -9.84 3.54 -14.72
CA LEU A 31 -10.72 4.56 -14.16
C LEU A 31 -12.14 4.02 -13.85
N SER A 32 -12.58 2.97 -14.53
CA SER A 32 -13.89 2.34 -14.28
C SER A 32 -13.86 1.22 -13.24
N LEU A 33 -12.69 0.86 -12.69
CA LEU A 33 -12.56 -0.18 -11.66
C LEU A 33 -12.91 0.38 -10.28
N ASN A 34 -13.30 -0.49 -9.37
CA ASN A 34 -13.47 -0.15 -7.95
C ASN A 34 -12.14 -0.18 -7.17
N ALA A 35 -11.01 0.06 -7.83
CA ALA A 35 -9.73 0.13 -7.15
C ALA A 35 -9.66 1.38 -6.25
N ASP A 36 -9.13 1.24 -5.04
CA ASP A 36 -8.97 2.38 -4.13
C ASP A 36 -7.83 3.31 -4.62
N SER A 37 -6.78 2.72 -5.22
CA SER A 37 -5.66 3.49 -5.80
C SER A 37 -5.30 2.95 -7.17
N LEU A 38 -4.92 3.83 -8.10
CA LEU A 38 -4.28 3.49 -9.36
C LEU A 38 -2.79 3.83 -9.27
N ILE A 39 -1.92 2.91 -9.68
CA ILE A 39 -0.48 3.11 -9.77
C ILE A 39 -0.12 3.22 -11.24
N LEU A 40 0.10 4.44 -11.72
CA LEU A 40 0.58 4.70 -13.08
C LEU A 40 2.07 4.37 -13.12
N ASP A 41 2.44 3.36 -13.88
CA ASP A 41 3.77 2.76 -13.81
C ASP A 41 4.70 3.28 -14.91
N LEU A 42 5.80 3.90 -14.53
CA LEU A 42 6.89 4.35 -15.41
C LEU A 42 8.11 3.42 -15.36
N GLU A 43 8.09 2.41 -14.47
CA GLU A 43 9.24 1.53 -14.29
C GLU A 43 9.13 0.27 -15.16
N ASP A 44 9.02 -0.91 -14.60
CA ASP A 44 9.20 -2.21 -15.27
C ASP A 44 8.21 -2.48 -16.41
N SER A 45 7.04 -1.86 -16.41
CA SER A 45 6.06 -2.02 -17.49
C SER A 45 6.37 -1.22 -18.76
N VAL A 46 7.42 -0.39 -18.73
CA VAL A 46 7.80 0.50 -19.83
C VAL A 46 9.20 0.21 -20.30
N THR A 47 9.38 -0.06 -21.61
CA THR A 47 10.72 -0.27 -22.17
C THR A 47 11.56 1.01 -22.18
N PRO A 48 12.91 0.92 -22.19
CA PRO A 48 13.79 2.08 -22.17
C PRO A 48 13.47 3.13 -23.23
N GLU A 49 13.13 2.69 -24.43
CA GLU A 49 12.85 3.55 -25.60
C GLU A 49 11.57 4.36 -25.40
N ASN A 50 10.61 3.84 -24.62
CA ASN A 50 9.30 4.44 -24.42
C ASN A 50 9.19 5.25 -23.12
N LYS A 51 10.26 5.33 -22.30
CA LYS A 51 10.21 6.03 -20.99
C LYS A 51 9.75 7.48 -21.10
N ALA A 52 10.25 8.22 -22.07
CA ALA A 52 9.91 9.63 -22.24
C ALA A 52 8.44 9.81 -22.65
N ASP A 53 7.95 9.01 -23.59
CA ASP A 53 6.56 9.07 -24.07
C ASP A 53 5.58 8.62 -22.97
N ALA A 54 5.92 7.57 -22.22
CA ALA A 54 5.13 7.11 -21.10
C ALA A 54 5.04 8.17 -19.98
N ARG A 55 6.15 8.84 -19.65
CA ARG A 55 6.18 9.96 -18.70
C ARG A 55 5.24 11.07 -19.11
N GLN A 56 5.31 11.49 -20.38
CA GLN A 56 4.43 12.54 -20.89
C GLN A 56 2.97 12.09 -20.80
N ALA A 57 2.64 10.89 -21.27
CA ALA A 57 1.28 10.36 -21.22
C ALA A 57 0.74 10.30 -19.77
N VAL A 58 1.54 9.83 -18.81
CA VAL A 58 1.16 9.79 -17.39
C VAL A 58 0.89 11.18 -16.84
N CYS A 59 1.74 12.17 -17.14
CA CYS A 59 1.52 13.56 -16.72
C CYS A 59 0.24 14.15 -17.33
N ASP A 60 -0.04 13.85 -18.60
CA ASP A 60 -1.27 14.28 -19.27
C ASP A 60 -2.51 13.65 -18.63
N TRP A 61 -2.46 12.36 -18.28
CA TRP A 61 -3.56 11.67 -17.61
C TRP A 61 -3.85 12.26 -16.22
N ILE A 62 -2.80 12.52 -15.42
CA ILE A 62 -2.97 13.14 -14.10
C ILE A 62 -3.66 14.49 -14.22
N SER A 63 -3.30 15.28 -15.24
CA SER A 63 -3.81 16.64 -15.42
C SER A 63 -5.22 16.70 -16.01
N GLN A 64 -5.65 15.69 -16.76
CA GLN A 64 -6.88 15.72 -17.57
C GLN A 64 -7.97 14.77 -17.11
N ALA A 65 -7.62 13.67 -16.43
CA ALA A 65 -8.59 12.67 -16.03
C ALA A 65 -9.26 13.02 -14.69
N ASP A 66 -10.51 12.61 -14.56
CA ASP A 66 -11.20 12.60 -13.28
C ASP A 66 -11.04 11.21 -12.62
N PHE A 67 -10.23 11.16 -11.58
CA PHE A 67 -10.01 9.95 -10.78
C PHE A 67 -11.15 9.69 -9.77
N GLY A 68 -12.10 10.61 -9.61
CA GLY A 68 -13.18 10.47 -8.65
C GLY A 68 -12.67 10.22 -7.23
N ALA A 69 -13.05 9.08 -6.64
CA ALA A 69 -12.58 8.66 -5.31
C ALA A 69 -11.26 7.88 -5.34
N GLN A 70 -10.76 7.50 -6.52
CA GLN A 70 -9.51 6.77 -6.65
C GLN A 70 -8.32 7.67 -6.34
N GLU A 71 -7.35 7.13 -5.62
CA GLU A 71 -6.05 7.78 -5.42
C GLU A 71 -5.17 7.56 -6.66
N CYS A 72 -4.46 8.60 -7.08
CA CYS A 72 -3.50 8.54 -8.17
C CYS A 72 -2.08 8.48 -7.64
N LEU A 73 -1.45 7.32 -7.74
CA LEU A 73 -0.04 7.10 -7.44
C LEU A 73 0.76 6.95 -8.74
N VAL A 74 2.02 7.33 -8.73
CA VAL A 74 2.94 7.08 -9.85
C VAL A 74 4.14 6.29 -9.36
N ARG A 75 4.38 5.10 -9.94
CA ARG A 75 5.64 4.40 -9.73
C ARG A 75 6.69 4.98 -10.68
N ILE A 76 7.63 5.72 -10.13
CA ILE A 76 8.74 6.33 -10.86
C ILE A 76 9.91 5.35 -11.02
N ASN A 77 10.80 5.61 -11.96
CA ASN A 77 12.05 4.85 -12.05
C ASN A 77 12.96 5.13 -10.84
N PRO A 78 13.84 4.17 -10.45
CA PRO A 78 14.82 4.38 -9.38
C PRO A 78 15.65 5.64 -9.59
N GLN A 79 15.99 6.35 -8.50
CA GLN A 79 16.66 7.66 -8.59
C GLN A 79 18.09 7.60 -9.12
N ASP A 80 18.74 6.45 -9.02
CA ASP A 80 20.05 6.15 -9.60
C ASP A 80 20.00 5.67 -11.05
N SER A 81 18.78 5.52 -11.62
CA SER A 81 18.56 5.22 -13.02
C SER A 81 18.67 6.48 -13.90
N PRO A 82 18.89 6.33 -15.22
CA PRO A 82 18.92 7.46 -16.15
C PRO A 82 17.62 8.28 -16.19
N TRP A 83 16.48 7.70 -15.75
CA TRP A 83 15.15 8.29 -15.90
C TRP A 83 14.56 8.84 -14.59
N GLY A 84 15.02 8.35 -13.43
CA GLY A 84 14.38 8.62 -12.14
C GLY A 84 14.25 10.10 -11.81
N ARG A 85 15.28 10.90 -12.10
CA ARG A 85 15.25 12.34 -11.86
C ARG A 85 14.25 13.06 -12.75
N GLU A 86 14.23 12.75 -14.05
CA GLU A 86 13.30 13.36 -14.99
C GLU A 86 11.85 12.97 -14.69
N ASP A 87 11.62 11.72 -14.27
CA ASP A 87 10.30 11.28 -13.83
C ASP A 87 9.83 12.11 -12.63
N LEU A 88 10.69 12.27 -11.63
CA LEU A 88 10.36 13.01 -10.42
C LEU A 88 10.00 14.47 -10.74
N GLU A 89 10.81 15.14 -11.57
CA GLU A 89 10.59 16.53 -11.96
C GLU A 89 9.27 16.72 -12.73
N ALA A 90 8.94 15.83 -13.65
CA ALA A 90 7.72 15.92 -14.45
C ALA A 90 6.47 15.55 -13.64
N VAL A 91 6.54 14.44 -12.90
CA VAL A 91 5.39 13.90 -12.17
C VAL A 91 4.97 14.79 -11.00
N VAL A 92 5.93 15.38 -10.25
CA VAL A 92 5.60 16.33 -9.19
C VAL A 92 4.90 17.57 -9.73
N ALA A 93 5.28 18.04 -10.92
CA ALA A 93 4.61 19.16 -11.58
C ALA A 93 3.16 18.84 -11.98
N ALA A 94 2.86 17.56 -12.28
CA ALA A 94 1.50 17.10 -12.61
C ALA A 94 0.62 16.87 -11.36
N THR A 95 1.18 16.87 -10.16
CA THR A 95 0.48 16.80 -8.85
C THR A 95 -0.34 15.54 -8.61
N PRO A 96 0.27 14.32 -8.63
CA PRO A 96 -0.40 13.11 -8.17
C PRO A 96 -0.63 13.15 -6.66
N ASP A 97 -1.45 12.24 -6.13
CA ASP A 97 -1.64 12.09 -4.68
C ASP A 97 -0.37 11.53 -4.00
N GLY A 98 0.43 10.72 -4.71
CA GLY A 98 1.67 10.17 -4.18
C GLY A 98 2.58 9.53 -5.21
N LEU A 99 3.78 9.17 -4.77
CA LEU A 99 4.79 8.46 -5.55
C LEU A 99 5.05 7.08 -4.94
N MET A 100 5.11 6.06 -5.78
CA MET A 100 5.64 4.76 -5.37
C MET A 100 7.12 4.68 -5.74
N LEU A 101 7.96 4.44 -4.73
CA LEU A 101 9.41 4.38 -4.89
C LEU A 101 9.87 2.91 -4.93
N PRO A 102 10.33 2.42 -6.08
CA PRO A 102 10.96 1.11 -6.20
C PRO A 102 12.42 1.15 -5.77
N LYS A 103 12.98 0.00 -5.49
CA LYS A 103 14.42 -0.25 -5.29
C LYS A 103 15.09 0.67 -4.26
N VAL A 104 14.32 1.01 -3.20
CA VAL A 104 14.81 1.81 -2.08
C VAL A 104 15.66 0.92 -1.17
N LEU A 105 16.91 1.31 -0.91
CA LEU A 105 17.84 0.50 -0.13
C LEU A 105 17.89 0.87 1.35
N ASN A 106 17.63 2.13 1.69
CA ASN A 106 17.77 2.62 3.07
C ASN A 106 17.06 3.96 3.27
N ARG A 107 17.04 4.41 4.53
CA ARG A 107 16.42 5.68 4.93
C ARG A 107 17.01 6.90 4.21
N ALA A 108 18.31 6.92 3.96
CA ALA A 108 18.95 8.06 3.30
C ALA A 108 18.44 8.25 1.86
N ASN A 109 18.13 7.14 1.15
CA ASN A 109 17.48 7.22 -0.17
C ASN A 109 16.11 7.88 -0.08
N VAL A 110 15.31 7.51 0.92
CA VAL A 110 13.97 8.10 1.15
C VAL A 110 14.08 9.58 1.46
N ASP A 111 14.98 9.96 2.36
CA ASP A 111 15.17 11.36 2.75
C ASP A 111 15.67 12.23 1.59
N ALA A 112 16.51 11.68 0.70
CA ALA A 112 16.96 12.39 -0.49
C ALA A 112 15.80 12.65 -1.47
N VAL A 113 14.94 11.67 -1.67
CA VAL A 113 13.73 11.84 -2.51
C VAL A 113 12.77 12.84 -1.88
N ASP A 114 12.52 12.77 -0.56
CA ASP A 114 11.67 13.73 0.15
C ASP A 114 12.16 15.18 -0.02
N GLN A 115 13.48 15.41 0.12
CA GLN A 115 14.07 16.74 -0.11
C GLN A 115 13.85 17.24 -1.55
N LEU A 116 14.01 16.36 -2.54
CA LEU A 116 13.76 16.70 -3.95
C LEU A 116 12.28 17.01 -4.19
N VAL A 117 11.36 16.16 -3.71
CA VAL A 117 9.91 16.39 -3.82
C VAL A 117 9.52 17.71 -3.17
N THR A 118 10.03 18.01 -1.96
CA THR A 118 9.76 19.26 -1.26
C THR A 118 10.23 20.49 -2.05
N ALA A 119 11.42 20.40 -2.67
CA ALA A 119 11.93 21.48 -3.52
C ALA A 119 11.09 21.68 -4.79
N LEU A 120 10.61 20.58 -5.40
CA LEU A 120 9.76 20.61 -6.59
C LEU A 120 8.34 21.08 -6.27
N GLU A 121 7.75 20.65 -5.16
CA GLU A 121 6.46 21.18 -4.68
C GLU A 121 6.52 22.70 -4.56
N LYS A 122 7.57 23.21 -3.90
CA LYS A 122 7.80 24.66 -3.80
C LYS A 122 7.96 25.34 -5.15
N LYS A 123 8.74 24.74 -6.07
CA LYS A 123 8.97 25.28 -7.42
C LYS A 123 7.67 25.41 -8.22
N HIS A 124 6.77 24.44 -8.08
CA HIS A 124 5.52 24.35 -8.83
C HIS A 124 4.29 24.90 -8.08
N GLY A 125 4.46 25.49 -6.89
CA GLY A 125 3.37 26.05 -6.11
C GLY A 125 2.44 25.00 -5.49
N VAL A 126 2.90 23.76 -5.37
CA VAL A 126 2.20 22.68 -4.70
C VAL A 126 2.39 22.81 -3.18
N THR A 127 1.36 22.49 -2.42
CA THR A 127 1.46 22.50 -0.96
C THR A 127 2.55 21.53 -0.48
N SER A 128 3.46 22.01 0.36
CA SER A 128 4.56 21.17 0.87
C SER A 128 4.00 19.97 1.65
N GLY A 129 4.46 18.79 1.30
CA GLY A 129 4.02 17.52 1.89
C GLY A 129 2.70 16.98 1.31
N ALA A 130 2.16 17.57 0.25
CA ALA A 130 0.93 17.11 -0.38
C ALA A 130 1.11 15.76 -1.09
N ILE A 131 2.29 15.50 -1.67
CA ILE A 131 2.58 14.26 -2.40
C ILE A 131 3.18 13.26 -1.42
N SER A 132 2.48 12.15 -1.16
CA SER A 132 2.94 11.09 -0.27
C SER A 132 3.97 10.14 -0.91
N LEU A 133 4.64 9.32 -0.10
CA LEU A 133 5.54 8.28 -0.57
C LEU A 133 5.07 6.89 -0.10
N LEU A 134 4.92 5.97 -1.04
CA LEU A 134 4.73 4.54 -0.80
C LEU A 134 6.01 3.81 -1.24
N LEU A 135 6.60 3.01 -0.36
CA LEU A 135 7.89 2.38 -0.63
C LEU A 135 7.74 0.90 -0.96
N ILE A 136 8.43 0.42 -2.01
CA ILE A 136 8.74 -0.99 -2.20
C ILE A 136 10.11 -1.23 -1.57
N GLY A 137 10.12 -1.60 -0.29
CA GLY A 137 11.32 -1.53 0.53
C GLY A 137 12.09 -2.83 0.68
N THR A 138 11.88 -3.84 -0.19
CA THR A 138 12.46 -5.18 0.01
C THR A 138 12.98 -5.83 -1.27
N GLU A 139 13.16 -5.06 -2.33
CA GLU A 139 13.57 -5.58 -3.65
C GLU A 139 15.05 -6.01 -3.69
N ALA A 140 15.85 -5.54 -2.73
CA ALA A 140 17.23 -5.95 -2.53
C ALA A 140 17.42 -6.54 -1.11
N PRO A 141 18.32 -7.54 -0.92
CA PRO A 141 18.55 -8.15 0.39
C PRO A 141 18.97 -7.16 1.49
N GLU A 142 19.82 -6.19 1.17
CA GLU A 142 20.24 -5.14 2.10
C GLU A 142 19.09 -4.23 2.54
N ALA A 143 18.14 -3.97 1.66
CA ALA A 143 16.96 -3.16 1.96
C ALA A 143 16.08 -3.81 3.03
N VAL A 144 15.98 -5.14 3.04
CA VAL A 144 15.20 -5.89 4.04
C VAL A 144 15.68 -5.57 5.47
N PHE A 145 16.99 -5.47 5.68
CA PHE A 145 17.57 -5.17 6.99
C PHE A 145 17.45 -3.69 7.37
N ALA A 146 17.33 -2.79 6.39
CA ALA A 146 17.14 -1.36 6.61
C ALA A 146 15.66 -0.95 6.75
N LEU A 147 14.73 -1.80 6.33
CA LEU A 147 13.30 -1.52 6.21
C LEU A 147 12.66 -0.88 7.47
N PRO A 148 12.97 -1.32 8.72
CA PRO A 148 12.41 -0.71 9.92
C PRO A 148 12.73 0.78 10.10
N THR A 149 13.74 1.29 9.43
CA THR A 149 14.12 2.71 9.50
C THR A 149 13.49 3.57 8.41
N MET A 150 13.08 2.97 7.29
CA MET A 150 12.59 3.69 6.10
C MET A 150 11.25 4.37 6.36
N GLY A 151 10.31 3.70 6.99
CA GLY A 151 8.97 4.22 7.29
C GLY A 151 8.93 5.40 8.28
N GLY A 152 10.04 5.72 8.92
CA GLY A 152 10.11 6.85 9.86
C GLY A 152 10.19 8.24 9.21
N ASN A 153 10.23 8.36 7.87
CA ASN A 153 10.09 9.63 7.18
C ASN A 153 8.62 10.06 7.18
N THR A 154 8.34 11.34 7.47
CA THR A 154 6.98 11.87 7.63
C THR A 154 6.14 11.87 6.36
N ARG A 155 6.78 11.81 5.19
CA ARG A 155 6.12 11.74 3.89
C ARG A 155 5.70 10.31 3.53
N VAL A 156 6.34 9.30 4.15
CA VAL A 156 6.00 7.89 3.91
C VAL A 156 4.67 7.56 4.59
N ASP A 157 3.73 7.04 3.82
CA ASP A 157 2.40 6.64 4.32
C ASP A 157 2.08 5.16 4.06
N GLY A 158 2.93 4.44 3.32
CA GLY A 158 2.77 3.02 3.06
C GLY A 158 4.08 2.29 2.81
N LEU A 159 4.14 1.02 3.22
CA LEU A 159 5.19 0.08 2.88
C LEU A 159 4.60 -1.14 2.20
N THR A 160 5.24 -1.56 1.11
CA THR A 160 4.98 -2.83 0.46
C THR A 160 6.28 -3.61 0.22
N TRP A 161 6.18 -4.87 -0.15
CA TRP A 161 7.30 -5.74 -0.42
C TRP A 161 7.27 -6.29 -1.85
N GLY A 162 8.44 -6.45 -2.46
CA GLY A 162 8.61 -6.93 -3.83
C GLY A 162 9.20 -8.34 -3.84
N ALA A 163 8.37 -9.36 -4.09
CA ALA A 163 8.83 -10.74 -4.14
C ALA A 163 9.59 -11.08 -5.43
N GLU A 164 9.26 -10.40 -6.53
CA GLU A 164 9.82 -10.69 -7.86
C GLU A 164 11.29 -10.27 -7.94
N ASP A 165 11.57 -9.00 -7.70
CA ASP A 165 12.92 -8.45 -7.72
C ASP A 165 13.82 -9.09 -6.65
N LEU A 166 13.28 -9.32 -5.45
CA LEU A 166 13.99 -10.02 -4.39
C LEU A 166 14.39 -11.44 -4.82
N ALA A 167 13.51 -12.18 -5.49
CA ALA A 167 13.83 -13.51 -6.00
C ALA A 167 14.97 -13.46 -7.02
N GLY A 168 14.95 -12.46 -7.91
CA GLY A 168 16.04 -12.19 -8.84
C GLY A 168 17.36 -11.87 -8.12
N ALA A 169 17.34 -10.99 -7.15
CA ALA A 169 18.52 -10.61 -6.36
C ALA A 169 19.11 -11.77 -5.55
N LEU A 170 18.27 -12.67 -5.05
CA LEU A 170 18.68 -13.89 -4.35
C LEU A 170 19.17 -15.02 -5.30
N GLY A 171 18.91 -14.93 -6.60
CA GLY A 171 19.10 -16.04 -7.51
C GLY A 171 18.19 -17.22 -7.20
N SER A 172 17.01 -16.99 -6.66
CA SER A 172 16.08 -18.01 -6.22
C SER A 172 15.44 -18.71 -7.42
N LYS A 173 15.39 -20.04 -7.39
CA LYS A 173 14.74 -20.84 -8.44
C LYS A 173 13.21 -20.77 -8.39
N SER A 174 12.66 -20.53 -7.21
CA SER A 174 11.22 -20.41 -6.97
C SER A 174 10.98 -19.55 -5.74
N LYS A 175 9.87 -18.85 -5.73
CA LYS A 175 9.36 -18.12 -4.54
C LYS A 175 8.44 -18.98 -3.69
N ARG A 176 7.85 -20.02 -4.30
CA ARG A 176 6.81 -20.86 -3.69
C ARG A 176 7.19 -22.35 -3.76
N ASN A 177 6.66 -23.10 -2.81
CA ASN A 177 6.73 -24.56 -2.79
C ASN A 177 5.66 -25.17 -3.73
N ALA A 178 5.59 -26.51 -3.75
CA ALA A 178 4.63 -27.25 -4.60
C ALA A 178 3.16 -27.01 -4.20
N GLU A 179 2.91 -26.61 -2.97
CA GLU A 179 1.59 -26.28 -2.43
C GLU A 179 1.19 -24.82 -2.72
N GLY A 180 2.05 -24.06 -3.41
CA GLY A 180 1.82 -22.65 -3.75
C GLY A 180 2.12 -21.66 -2.61
N GLU A 181 2.69 -22.12 -1.49
CA GLU A 181 3.04 -21.27 -0.36
C GLU A 181 4.42 -20.65 -0.54
N TYR A 182 4.60 -19.42 -0.06
CA TYR A 182 5.92 -18.78 -0.08
C TYR A 182 6.95 -19.57 0.72
N LEU A 183 8.17 -19.71 0.16
CA LEU A 183 9.32 -20.25 0.88
C LEU A 183 9.72 -19.34 2.06
N ASP A 184 10.42 -19.89 3.05
CA ASP A 184 10.68 -19.25 4.33
C ASP A 184 11.31 -17.85 4.23
N VAL A 185 12.25 -17.64 3.30
CA VAL A 185 12.86 -16.33 3.10
C VAL A 185 11.83 -15.27 2.69
N PHE A 186 10.90 -15.62 1.81
CA PHE A 186 9.85 -14.68 1.38
C PHE A 186 8.80 -14.46 2.46
N ARG A 187 8.45 -15.49 3.24
CA ARG A 187 7.59 -15.34 4.42
C ARG A 187 8.22 -14.44 5.48
N TYR A 188 9.52 -14.57 5.70
CA TYR A 188 10.27 -13.70 6.60
C TYR A 188 10.22 -12.24 6.13
N VAL A 189 10.50 -11.98 4.85
CA VAL A 189 10.48 -10.64 4.26
C VAL A 189 9.08 -10.02 4.31
N ARG A 190 8.03 -10.78 3.95
CA ARG A 190 6.63 -10.37 4.06
C ARG A 190 6.29 -9.95 5.49
N SER A 191 6.65 -10.77 6.47
CA SER A 191 6.43 -10.49 7.89
C SER A 191 7.23 -9.28 8.38
N THR A 192 8.48 -9.13 7.92
CA THR A 192 9.32 -7.97 8.26
C THR A 192 8.73 -6.68 7.72
N CYS A 193 8.20 -6.70 6.49
CA CYS A 193 7.51 -5.54 5.92
C CYS A 193 6.29 -5.12 6.75
N LEU A 194 5.43 -6.08 7.12
CA LEU A 194 4.29 -5.82 7.99
C LEU A 194 4.70 -5.20 9.32
N LEU A 195 5.70 -5.79 10.00
CA LEU A 195 6.18 -5.29 11.27
C LEU A 195 6.79 -3.89 11.17
N ALA A 196 7.57 -3.63 10.11
CA ALA A 196 8.18 -2.33 9.86
C ALA A 196 7.13 -1.25 9.58
N ALA A 197 6.11 -1.56 8.77
CA ALA A 197 5.01 -0.64 8.48
C ALA A 197 4.23 -0.27 9.75
N VAL A 198 3.85 -1.28 10.54
CA VAL A 198 3.12 -1.05 11.80
C VAL A 198 3.96 -0.28 12.82
N ALA A 199 5.25 -0.60 12.95
CA ALA A 199 6.17 0.12 13.84
C ALA A 199 6.34 1.59 13.45
N SER A 200 6.32 1.89 12.15
CA SER A 200 6.40 3.23 11.60
C SER A 200 5.06 3.97 11.54
N ASN A 201 3.96 3.31 11.92
CA ASN A 201 2.60 3.84 11.83
C ASN A 201 2.18 4.23 10.39
N VAL A 202 2.62 3.44 9.41
CA VAL A 202 2.25 3.57 8.00
C VAL A 202 1.46 2.34 7.53
N GLN A 203 0.76 2.44 6.38
CA GLN A 203 -0.09 1.37 5.92
C GLN A 203 0.73 0.18 5.37
N PRO A 204 0.57 -1.05 5.90
CA PRO A 204 1.16 -2.25 5.32
C PRO A 204 0.33 -2.71 4.12
N ILE A 205 0.96 -2.79 2.95
CA ILE A 205 0.38 -3.26 1.69
C ILE A 205 1.05 -4.58 1.31
N ASP A 206 0.27 -5.61 1.02
CA ASP A 206 0.80 -6.89 0.56
C ASP A 206 1.19 -6.83 -0.93
N SER A 207 2.08 -7.72 -1.37
CA SER A 207 2.64 -7.76 -2.72
C SER A 207 1.63 -8.25 -3.77
N VAL A 208 2.03 -8.24 -5.04
CA VAL A 208 1.26 -8.76 -6.18
C VAL A 208 1.03 -10.27 -6.09
N TYR A 209 -0.06 -10.75 -6.72
CA TYR A 209 -0.31 -12.16 -6.99
C TYR A 209 -0.22 -12.40 -8.49
N VAL A 210 0.79 -13.15 -8.93
CA VAL A 210 1.15 -13.24 -10.36
C VAL A 210 0.33 -14.25 -11.16
N GLU A 211 -0.31 -15.24 -10.48
CA GLU A 211 -1.14 -16.24 -11.13
C GLU A 211 -2.54 -15.67 -11.44
N ILE A 212 -2.65 -14.88 -12.52
CA ILE A 212 -3.86 -14.12 -12.88
C ILE A 212 -5.11 -15.01 -13.00
N SER A 213 -4.95 -16.25 -13.45
CA SER A 213 -6.07 -17.20 -13.62
C SER A 213 -6.52 -17.89 -12.33
N ASP A 214 -5.73 -17.81 -11.26
CA ASP A 214 -6.00 -18.47 -9.96
C ASP A 214 -6.70 -17.51 -8.98
N SER A 215 -7.99 -17.31 -9.18
CA SER A 215 -8.79 -16.46 -8.29
C SER A 215 -8.94 -17.03 -6.87
N GLN A 216 -8.94 -18.36 -6.70
CA GLN A 216 -9.06 -19.00 -5.39
C GLN A 216 -7.78 -18.85 -4.57
N GLY A 217 -6.62 -19.03 -5.20
CA GLY A 217 -5.33 -18.79 -4.56
C GLY A 217 -5.15 -17.32 -4.15
N LEU A 218 -5.57 -16.39 -5.02
CA LEU A 218 -5.58 -14.97 -4.68
C LEU A 218 -6.46 -14.69 -3.45
N GLU A 219 -7.70 -15.19 -3.41
CA GLU A 219 -8.62 -14.98 -2.30
C GLU A 219 -8.04 -15.54 -0.99
N LYS A 220 -7.50 -16.77 -1.01
CA LYS A 220 -6.82 -17.38 0.13
C LYS A 220 -5.68 -16.50 0.63
N GLU A 221 -4.78 -16.04 -0.25
CA GLU A 221 -3.64 -15.20 0.13
C GLU A 221 -4.10 -13.83 0.68
N CYS A 222 -5.15 -13.24 0.13
CA CYS A 222 -5.73 -12.00 0.65
C CYS A 222 -6.30 -12.18 2.06
N MET A 223 -7.03 -13.26 2.31
CA MET A 223 -7.58 -13.57 3.64
C MET A 223 -6.48 -13.79 4.68
N GLU A 224 -5.40 -14.50 4.30
CA GLU A 224 -4.23 -14.66 5.16
C GLU A 224 -3.55 -13.32 5.45
N ALA A 225 -3.35 -12.47 4.43
CA ALA A 225 -2.75 -11.14 4.59
C ALA A 225 -3.59 -10.26 5.53
N ALA A 226 -4.91 -10.22 5.35
CA ALA A 226 -5.82 -9.48 6.21
C ALA A 226 -5.78 -10.00 7.66
N ALA A 227 -5.76 -11.32 7.85
CA ALA A 227 -5.63 -11.95 9.16
C ALA A 227 -4.30 -11.64 9.85
N MET A 228 -3.19 -11.53 9.10
CA MET A 228 -1.89 -11.10 9.61
C MET A 228 -1.87 -9.62 10.03
N GLY A 229 -2.69 -8.76 9.41
CA GLY A 229 -2.74 -7.33 9.71
C GLY A 229 -2.37 -6.41 8.53
N PHE A 230 -2.13 -6.94 7.34
CA PHE A 230 -2.07 -6.11 6.13
C PHE A 230 -3.40 -5.39 5.91
N ARG A 231 -3.35 -4.25 5.25
CA ARG A 231 -4.53 -3.38 5.03
C ARG A 231 -4.95 -3.30 3.57
N GLY A 232 -4.14 -3.86 2.67
CA GLY A 232 -4.39 -3.88 1.25
C GLY A 232 -3.38 -4.73 0.52
N LYS A 233 -3.54 -4.79 -0.80
CA LYS A 233 -2.70 -5.59 -1.69
C LYS A 233 -2.54 -4.92 -3.05
N LEU A 234 -1.36 -5.09 -3.65
CA LEU A 234 -1.09 -4.70 -5.02
C LEU A 234 -1.83 -5.63 -5.99
N THR A 235 -2.39 -5.08 -7.07
CA THR A 235 -3.08 -5.83 -8.13
C THR A 235 -2.50 -5.50 -9.50
N ILE A 236 -2.38 -6.50 -10.36
CA ILE A 236 -1.82 -6.40 -11.72
C ILE A 236 -2.82 -6.76 -12.82
N HIS A 237 -4.02 -7.18 -12.45
CA HIS A 237 -5.08 -7.50 -13.39
C HIS A 237 -6.45 -7.01 -12.86
N PRO A 238 -7.32 -6.43 -13.72
CA PRO A 238 -8.62 -5.90 -13.30
C PRO A 238 -9.49 -6.90 -12.51
N GLY A 239 -9.47 -8.17 -12.88
CA GLY A 239 -10.23 -9.22 -12.19
C GLY A 239 -9.79 -9.50 -10.75
N GLN A 240 -8.65 -8.96 -10.30
CA GLN A 240 -8.17 -9.11 -8.93
C GLN A 240 -8.78 -8.08 -7.97
N VAL A 241 -9.18 -6.91 -8.48
CA VAL A 241 -9.59 -5.75 -7.67
C VAL A 241 -10.72 -6.08 -6.72
N ASP A 242 -11.83 -6.64 -7.23
CA ASP A 242 -13.01 -6.94 -6.39
C ASP A 242 -12.73 -8.05 -5.37
N ILE A 243 -11.87 -9.03 -5.70
CA ILE A 243 -11.46 -10.09 -4.77
C ILE A 243 -10.69 -9.47 -3.61
N VAL A 244 -9.72 -8.63 -3.92
CA VAL A 244 -8.90 -7.91 -2.93
C VAL A 244 -9.78 -7.01 -2.06
N ASN A 245 -10.64 -6.20 -2.65
CA ASN A 245 -11.54 -5.31 -1.91
C ASN A 245 -12.41 -6.08 -0.92
N ARG A 246 -13.01 -7.22 -1.33
CA ARG A 246 -13.81 -8.05 -0.42
C ARG A 246 -12.99 -8.57 0.75
N ALA A 247 -11.80 -9.08 0.50
CA ALA A 247 -10.96 -9.69 1.54
C ALA A 247 -10.46 -8.67 2.59
N PHE A 248 -10.22 -7.42 2.18
CA PHE A 248 -9.75 -6.35 3.07
C PHE A 248 -10.89 -5.46 3.62
N THR A 249 -12.15 -5.77 3.31
CA THR A 249 -13.32 -5.09 3.88
C THR A 249 -13.86 -5.89 5.05
N PRO A 250 -13.99 -5.31 6.26
CA PRO A 250 -14.59 -6.00 7.40
C PRO A 250 -16.01 -6.46 7.09
N SER A 251 -16.31 -7.70 7.40
CA SER A 251 -17.65 -8.27 7.24
C SER A 251 -18.66 -7.64 8.21
N HIS A 252 -19.95 -7.72 7.90
CA HIS A 252 -21.01 -7.29 8.82
C HIS A 252 -20.95 -7.98 10.17
N ALA A 253 -20.54 -9.26 10.21
CA ALA A 253 -20.38 -10.02 11.45
C ALA A 253 -19.22 -9.47 12.30
N GLU A 254 -18.07 -9.19 11.71
CA GLU A 254 -16.92 -8.58 12.40
C GLU A 254 -17.25 -7.18 12.95
N ILE A 255 -17.98 -6.38 12.15
CA ILE A 255 -18.42 -5.04 12.58
C ILE A 255 -19.39 -5.15 13.77
N ALA A 256 -20.36 -6.09 13.73
CA ALA A 256 -21.30 -6.31 14.81
C ALA A 256 -20.58 -6.78 16.09
N GLU A 257 -19.70 -7.77 15.96
CA GLU A 257 -18.90 -8.25 17.09
C GLU A 257 -18.00 -7.18 17.70
N ALA A 258 -17.37 -6.37 16.87
CA ALA A 258 -16.56 -5.24 17.32
C ALA A 258 -17.40 -4.23 18.13
N LYS A 259 -18.61 -3.88 17.68
CA LYS A 259 -19.54 -3.01 18.41
C LYS A 259 -19.96 -3.58 19.75
N GLU A 260 -20.34 -4.88 19.79
CA GLU A 260 -20.71 -5.57 21.04
C GLU A 260 -19.55 -5.59 22.03
N LEU A 261 -18.34 -5.90 21.54
CA LEU A 261 -17.14 -5.92 22.38
C LEU A 261 -16.81 -4.55 22.97
N LEU A 262 -16.94 -3.46 22.17
CA LEU A 262 -16.75 -2.11 22.68
C LEU A 262 -17.76 -1.73 23.76
N ALA A 263 -19.04 -2.10 23.61
CA ALA A 263 -20.07 -1.91 24.61
C ALA A 263 -19.71 -2.65 25.91
N ALA A 264 -19.32 -3.94 25.81
CA ALA A 264 -18.88 -4.72 26.96
C ALA A 264 -17.67 -4.12 27.67
N PHE A 265 -16.72 -3.53 26.93
CA PHE A 265 -15.59 -2.79 27.54
C PHE A 265 -16.04 -1.53 28.27
N ALA A 266 -17.00 -0.76 27.72
CA ALA A 266 -17.53 0.42 28.37
C ALA A 266 -18.19 0.08 29.72
N ASP A 267 -19.01 -0.99 29.75
CA ASP A 267 -19.69 -1.46 30.97
C ASP A 267 -18.69 -1.94 32.03
N ASN A 268 -17.69 -2.75 31.65
CA ASN A 268 -16.69 -3.24 32.59
C ASN A 268 -15.73 -2.17 33.08
N LYS A 269 -15.39 -1.18 32.24
CA LYS A 269 -14.55 -0.04 32.62
C LYS A 269 -15.21 0.79 33.74
N SER A 270 -16.53 0.96 33.72
CA SER A 270 -17.28 1.63 34.80
C SER A 270 -17.14 0.93 36.15
N SER A 271 -16.86 -0.40 36.12
CA SER A 271 -16.60 -1.24 37.28
C SER A 271 -15.09 -1.40 37.59
N GLY A 272 -14.22 -0.61 36.96
CA GLY A 272 -12.77 -0.63 37.17
C GLY A 272 -12.03 -1.82 36.54
N LYS A 273 -12.65 -2.57 35.64
CA LYS A 273 -12.05 -3.75 35.00
C LYS A 273 -11.65 -3.48 33.56
N MET A 274 -10.39 -3.77 33.20
CA MET A 274 -9.85 -3.69 31.85
C MET A 274 -9.54 -5.07 31.22
N ALA A 275 -9.74 -6.16 31.99
CA ALA A 275 -9.69 -7.54 31.54
C ALA A 275 -10.87 -8.29 32.16
N PHE A 276 -11.63 -9.03 31.34
CA PHE A 276 -12.83 -9.74 31.77
C PHE A 276 -13.15 -10.91 30.81
N ALA A 277 -14.06 -11.81 31.25
CA ALA A 277 -14.56 -12.87 30.40
C ALA A 277 -15.64 -12.34 29.44
N TYR A 278 -15.48 -12.59 28.14
CA TYR A 278 -16.43 -12.24 27.08
C TYR A 278 -16.62 -13.43 26.16
N LYS A 279 -17.85 -13.90 25.98
CA LYS A 279 -18.19 -15.09 25.15
C LYS A 279 -17.27 -16.32 25.42
N GLY A 280 -16.91 -16.53 26.68
CA GLY A 280 -16.07 -17.65 27.11
C GLY A 280 -14.55 -17.48 26.93
N GLN A 281 -14.11 -16.31 26.48
CA GLN A 281 -12.70 -15.95 26.32
C GLN A 281 -12.32 -14.77 27.20
N MET A 282 -11.08 -14.71 27.66
CA MET A 282 -10.57 -13.52 28.33
C MET A 282 -10.26 -12.45 27.29
N VAL A 283 -10.79 -11.25 27.49
CA VAL A 283 -10.51 -10.06 26.66
C VAL A 283 -9.89 -8.96 27.49
N ASP A 284 -8.99 -8.19 26.84
CA ASP A 284 -8.22 -7.12 27.45
C ASP A 284 -7.99 -5.96 26.44
N VAL A 285 -7.12 -5.02 26.77
CA VAL A 285 -6.85 -3.82 25.97
C VAL A 285 -6.44 -4.12 24.50
N PRO A 286 -5.63 -5.11 24.15
CA PRO A 286 -5.39 -5.56 22.78
C PRO A 286 -6.67 -5.84 21.98
N HIS A 287 -7.63 -6.54 22.58
CA HIS A 287 -8.91 -6.85 21.93
C HIS A 287 -9.75 -5.60 21.70
N LEU A 288 -9.76 -4.65 22.66
CA LEU A 288 -10.40 -3.35 22.52
C LEU A 288 -9.81 -2.57 21.32
N LYS A 289 -8.47 -2.52 21.21
CA LYS A 289 -7.80 -1.83 20.10
C LYS A 289 -8.14 -2.45 18.75
N ARG A 290 -8.19 -3.80 18.67
CA ARG A 290 -8.58 -4.51 17.44
C ARG A 290 -10.02 -4.16 17.03
N ALA A 291 -10.96 -4.16 17.96
CA ALA A 291 -12.35 -3.79 17.69
C ALA A 291 -12.46 -2.34 17.18
N GLN A 292 -11.75 -1.41 17.81
CA GLN A 292 -11.68 -0.02 17.35
C GLN A 292 -11.14 0.10 15.92
N GLN A 293 -10.09 -0.66 15.57
CA GLN A 293 -9.53 -0.67 14.22
C GLN A 293 -10.52 -1.20 13.18
N ILE A 294 -11.25 -2.29 13.48
CA ILE A 294 -12.28 -2.83 12.58
C ILE A 294 -13.34 -1.76 12.28
N LEU A 295 -13.82 -1.06 13.31
CA LEU A 295 -14.84 -0.02 13.12
C LEU A 295 -14.30 1.21 12.39
N ALA A 296 -13.05 1.59 12.63
CA ALA A 296 -12.41 2.69 11.91
C ALA A 296 -12.29 2.38 10.40
N ILE A 297 -11.89 1.15 10.05
CA ILE A 297 -11.83 0.69 8.65
C ILE A 297 -13.24 0.72 8.03
N ALA A 298 -14.24 0.17 8.72
CA ALA A 298 -15.60 0.13 8.23
C ALA A 298 -16.19 1.54 8.03
N ALA A 299 -15.95 2.46 8.97
CA ALA A 299 -16.38 3.85 8.86
C ALA A 299 -15.74 4.57 7.67
N HIS A 300 -14.44 4.34 7.46
CA HIS A 300 -13.72 4.92 6.33
C HIS A 300 -14.30 4.44 4.99
N ILE A 301 -14.50 3.12 4.82
CA ILE A 301 -15.05 2.53 3.59
C ILE A 301 -16.48 3.02 3.33
N SER A 302 -17.28 3.23 4.38
CA SER A 302 -18.67 3.73 4.24
C SER A 302 -18.78 5.24 4.02
N GLY A 303 -17.67 5.97 3.98
CA GLY A 303 -17.64 7.43 3.87
C GLY A 303 -18.15 8.17 5.11
N GLN A 304 -18.27 7.49 6.23
CA GLN A 304 -18.66 8.08 7.52
C GLN A 304 -17.38 8.51 8.25
N SER A 305 -17.05 9.80 8.14
CA SER A 305 -16.04 10.39 9.02
C SER A 305 -16.52 10.30 10.46
N SER A 306 -15.72 9.73 11.33
CA SER A 306 -15.94 9.69 12.78
C SER A 306 -15.62 11.04 13.42
#